data_f15c13f8e0560cc0105060ee399606e0
#
_entry.id   f15c13f8e0560cc0105060ee399606e0
#
_cell.length_a   1.000
_cell.length_b   1.000
_cell.length_c   1.000
_cell.angle_alpha   90.00
_cell.angle_beta   90.00
_cell.angle_gamma   90.00
#
_symmetry.space_group_name_H-M   'P 1'
#
loop_
_entity.id
_entity.type
_entity.pdbx_description
1 polymer ?
#
loop_
_entity_poly.entity_id
_entity_poly.type
_entity_poly.pdbx_seq_one_letter_code
_entity_poly.pdbx_strand_id
1 'polypeptide(L)'
;MRIAVLGTGMVGRTLAAKLDGLGHEVVIGTRDPAATNARTEPGGFGTPPFPEWQAGRPQVRLMSFAEAGAFASLVMNATSGSVAMAALAAAGEAALAGKVLIDVSNPLDFSRGMPPTLDPVNTDSLGEQIQRAFPAVRVVKALNTMNCQVMVEPGRVPGEHNVFLCGNDESAKQAAAELIGSFGWPAGSLIDLGDISSARGTEMLMPLWLRLMGALGHADFNFHVPHS
;
A
#
# COMPACT_ATOMS: atom_id res chain seq x y z
N MET A 1 2.07 9.28 -15.22
CA MET A 1 1.11 8.14 -15.37
C MET A 1 -0.18 8.47 -14.63
N ARG A 2 -1.28 7.80 -14.96
CA ARG A 2 -2.52 7.86 -14.19
C ARG A 2 -2.50 6.77 -13.12
N ILE A 3 -2.52 7.16 -11.85
CA ILE A 3 -2.41 6.23 -10.72
C ILE A 3 -3.61 6.40 -9.81
N ALA A 4 -4.24 5.29 -9.43
CA ALA A 4 -5.25 5.28 -8.39
C ALA A 4 -4.66 4.70 -7.09
N VAL A 5 -4.84 5.41 -5.99
CA VAL A 5 -4.56 4.91 -4.65
C VAL A 5 -5.90 4.59 -3.98
N LEU A 6 -6.16 3.32 -3.72
CA LEU A 6 -7.38 2.89 -3.05
C LEU A 6 -7.19 2.99 -1.54
N GLY A 7 -8.00 3.83 -0.89
CA GLY A 7 -7.96 4.07 0.54
C GLY A 7 -7.63 5.51 0.93
N THR A 8 -8.42 6.06 1.84
CA THR A 8 -8.36 7.46 2.32
C THR A 8 -7.64 7.60 3.67
N GLY A 9 -7.01 6.52 4.15
CA GLY A 9 -6.25 6.50 5.39
C GLY A 9 -4.87 7.16 5.26
N MET A 10 -4.09 7.14 6.35
CA MET A 10 -2.75 7.72 6.41
C MET A 10 -1.85 7.19 5.29
N VAL A 11 -1.79 5.87 5.09
CA VAL A 11 -0.96 5.25 4.06
C VAL A 11 -1.35 5.75 2.66
N GLY A 12 -2.65 5.70 2.32
CA GLY A 12 -3.13 6.12 1.00
C GLY A 12 -2.85 7.60 0.72
N ARG A 13 -3.04 8.47 1.71
CA ARG A 13 -2.75 9.92 1.58
C ARG A 13 -1.26 10.19 1.42
N THR A 14 -0.41 9.48 2.15
CA THR A 14 1.05 9.62 2.06
C THR A 14 1.55 9.21 0.67
N LEU A 15 1.10 8.06 0.17
CA LEU A 15 1.43 7.60 -1.17
C LEU A 15 0.91 8.55 -2.26
N ALA A 16 -0.36 8.98 -2.16
CA ALA A 16 -0.95 9.91 -3.12
C ALA A 16 -0.21 11.24 -3.16
N ALA A 17 0.19 11.78 -2.01
CA ALA A 17 0.95 13.02 -1.92
C ALA A 17 2.35 12.90 -2.57
N LYS A 18 3.04 11.77 -2.37
CA LYS A 18 4.34 11.51 -2.99
C LYS A 18 4.22 11.40 -4.50
N LEU A 19 3.26 10.62 -4.97
CA LEU A 19 3.01 10.41 -6.40
C LEU A 19 2.65 11.70 -7.12
N ASP A 20 1.78 12.52 -6.52
CA ASP A 20 1.44 13.84 -7.02
C ASP A 20 2.65 14.76 -7.10
N GLY A 21 3.48 14.80 -6.06
CA GLY A 21 4.74 15.56 -6.04
C GLY A 21 5.76 15.10 -7.08
N LEU A 22 5.65 13.87 -7.59
CA LEU A 22 6.45 13.33 -8.70
C LEU A 22 5.83 13.61 -10.07
N GLY A 23 4.71 14.35 -10.15
CA GLY A 23 4.07 14.76 -11.39
C GLY A 23 3.19 13.67 -12.01
N HIS A 24 2.73 12.69 -11.23
CA HIS A 24 1.72 11.74 -11.69
C HIS A 24 0.32 12.35 -11.59
N GLU A 25 -0.60 11.92 -12.46
CA GLU A 25 -2.02 12.21 -12.31
C GLU A 25 -2.64 11.21 -11.33
N VAL A 26 -2.96 11.69 -10.12
CA VAL A 26 -3.33 10.84 -8.99
C VAL A 26 -4.78 11.02 -8.61
N VAL A 27 -5.46 9.90 -8.34
CA VAL A 27 -6.78 9.89 -7.72
C VAL A 27 -6.75 9.01 -6.46
N ILE A 28 -7.57 9.36 -5.47
CA ILE A 28 -7.82 8.50 -4.32
C ILE A 28 -9.20 7.85 -4.50
N GLY A 29 -9.22 6.52 -4.44
CA GLY A 29 -10.45 5.74 -4.45
C GLY A 29 -11.01 5.53 -3.05
N THR A 30 -12.32 5.69 -2.89
CA THR A 30 -13.06 5.42 -1.67
C THR A 30 -14.38 4.72 -1.97
N ARG A 31 -15.01 4.14 -0.94
CA ARG A 31 -16.34 3.53 -1.06
C ARG A 31 -17.41 4.54 -1.40
N ASP A 32 -17.39 5.67 -0.70
CA ASP A 32 -18.36 6.77 -0.83
C ASP A 32 -17.63 8.11 -0.75
N PRO A 33 -17.47 8.79 -1.90
CA PRO A 33 -16.83 10.10 -1.96
C PRO A 33 -17.59 11.18 -1.16
N ALA A 34 -18.92 11.15 -1.19
CA ALA A 34 -19.72 12.15 -0.48
C ALA A 34 -19.56 12.01 1.04
N ALA A 35 -19.70 10.79 1.55
CA ALA A 35 -19.47 10.50 2.96
C ALA A 35 -18.02 10.78 3.39
N THR A 36 -17.04 10.57 2.51
CA THR A 36 -15.63 10.88 2.80
C THR A 36 -15.40 12.39 2.90
N ASN A 37 -16.00 13.17 1.99
CA ASN A 37 -15.91 14.64 2.00
C ASN A 37 -16.70 15.29 3.14
N ALA A 38 -17.71 14.61 3.69
CA ALA A 38 -18.47 15.09 4.84
C ALA A 38 -17.78 14.82 6.20
N ARG A 39 -16.64 14.14 6.23
CA ARG A 39 -15.94 13.84 7.49
C ARG A 39 -15.30 15.09 8.09
N THR A 40 -15.65 15.35 9.36
CA THR A 40 -15.08 16.43 10.16
C THR A 40 -14.17 15.93 11.27
N GLU A 41 -14.31 14.65 11.64
CA GLU A 41 -13.51 14.03 12.70
C GLU A 41 -12.16 13.54 12.19
N PRO A 42 -11.10 13.66 13.00
CA PRO A 42 -9.80 13.08 12.69
C PRO A 42 -9.90 11.56 12.45
N GLY A 43 -9.10 11.08 11.54
CA GLY A 43 -8.92 9.65 11.32
C GLY A 43 -7.99 8.99 12.36
N GLY A 44 -7.73 7.70 12.18
CA GLY A 44 -6.78 6.97 13.03
C GLY A 44 -5.40 7.64 13.07
N PHE A 45 -4.73 7.52 14.22
CA PHE A 45 -3.40 8.11 14.49
C PHE A 45 -3.35 9.64 14.35
N GLY A 46 -4.46 10.34 14.60
CA GLY A 46 -4.52 11.80 14.55
C GLY A 46 -4.43 12.39 13.14
N THR A 47 -4.68 11.61 12.11
CA THR A 47 -4.73 12.15 10.73
C THR A 47 -5.88 13.14 10.58
N PRO A 48 -5.67 14.33 9.97
CA PRO A 48 -6.75 15.32 9.80
C PRO A 48 -7.91 14.74 8.99
N PRO A 49 -9.11 15.31 9.02
CA PRO A 49 -10.20 14.94 8.13
C PRO A 49 -9.75 14.96 6.66
N PHE A 50 -10.35 14.11 5.82
CA PHE A 50 -9.94 14.01 4.41
C PHE A 50 -10.05 15.34 3.66
N PRO A 51 -11.12 16.14 3.80
CA PRO A 51 -11.25 17.43 3.12
C PRO A 51 -10.13 18.41 3.46
N GLU A 52 -9.70 18.44 4.73
CA GLU A 52 -8.61 19.31 5.18
C GLU A 52 -7.27 18.90 4.51
N TRP A 53 -6.97 17.61 4.45
CA TRP A 53 -5.80 17.11 3.75
C TRP A 53 -5.86 17.42 2.24
N GLN A 54 -7.04 17.24 1.62
CA GLN A 54 -7.24 17.46 0.19
C GLN A 54 -7.16 18.95 -0.19
N ALA A 55 -7.55 19.86 0.70
CA ALA A 55 -7.46 21.30 0.46
C ALA A 55 -6.04 21.77 0.11
N GLY A 56 -5.02 21.11 0.67
CA GLY A 56 -3.62 21.35 0.32
C GLY A 56 -3.16 20.65 -0.98
N ARG A 57 -4.03 19.87 -1.64
CA ARG A 57 -3.73 19.07 -2.84
C ARG A 57 -4.95 18.97 -3.77
N PRO A 58 -5.43 20.11 -4.30
CA PRO A 58 -6.68 20.14 -5.06
C PRO A 58 -6.65 19.32 -6.35
N GLN A 59 -5.46 19.03 -6.89
CA GLN A 59 -5.25 18.19 -8.07
C GLN A 59 -5.47 16.69 -7.79
N VAL A 60 -5.33 16.24 -6.54
CA VAL A 60 -5.62 14.85 -6.15
C VAL A 60 -7.12 14.69 -5.97
N ARG A 61 -7.78 14.11 -6.95
CA ARG A 61 -9.24 13.96 -6.96
C ARG A 61 -9.67 12.76 -6.11
N LEU A 62 -10.79 12.91 -5.43
CA LEU A 62 -11.47 11.81 -4.75
C LEU A 62 -12.52 11.20 -5.69
N MET A 63 -12.52 9.89 -5.81
CA MET A 63 -13.41 9.12 -6.69
C MET A 63 -13.97 7.91 -5.94
N SER A 64 -15.06 7.34 -6.46
CA SER A 64 -15.46 5.99 -6.04
C SER A 64 -14.40 4.96 -6.44
N PHE A 65 -14.41 3.78 -5.81
CA PHE A 65 -13.49 2.70 -6.21
C PHE A 65 -13.64 2.33 -7.69
N ALA A 66 -14.88 2.27 -8.22
CA ALA A 66 -15.13 1.96 -9.61
C ALA A 66 -14.55 3.01 -10.58
N GLU A 67 -14.77 4.29 -10.30
CA GLU A 67 -14.21 5.38 -11.11
C GLU A 67 -12.67 5.39 -11.04
N ALA A 68 -12.10 5.18 -9.85
CA ALA A 68 -10.66 5.10 -9.65
C ALA A 68 -10.03 3.91 -10.40
N GLY A 69 -10.67 2.74 -10.33
CA GLY A 69 -10.26 1.55 -11.08
C GLY A 69 -10.28 1.79 -12.59
N ALA A 70 -11.32 2.41 -13.13
CA ALA A 70 -11.44 2.72 -14.56
C ALA A 70 -10.42 3.78 -15.01
N PHE A 71 -10.14 4.78 -14.18
CA PHE A 71 -9.22 5.88 -14.47
C PHE A 71 -7.76 5.44 -14.63
N ALA A 72 -7.29 4.56 -13.74
CA ALA A 72 -5.88 4.29 -13.54
C ALA A 72 -5.27 3.39 -14.62
N SER A 73 -3.98 3.59 -14.91
CA SER A 73 -3.11 2.63 -15.60
C SER A 73 -2.34 1.74 -14.60
N LEU A 74 -2.15 2.21 -13.37
CA LEU A 74 -1.57 1.47 -12.25
C LEU A 74 -2.38 1.75 -10.99
N VAL A 75 -2.58 0.74 -10.15
CA VAL A 75 -3.36 0.86 -8.92
C VAL A 75 -2.47 0.52 -7.72
N MET A 76 -2.57 1.31 -6.65
CA MET A 76 -2.00 0.98 -5.34
C MET A 76 -3.13 0.68 -4.36
N ASN A 77 -3.13 -0.51 -3.78
CA ASN A 77 -4.07 -0.86 -2.70
C ASN A 77 -3.47 -0.47 -1.34
N ALA A 78 -4.01 0.62 -0.78
CA ALA A 78 -3.67 1.13 0.55
C ALA A 78 -4.89 1.09 1.50
N THR A 79 -5.81 0.18 1.26
CA THR A 79 -6.94 -0.08 2.16
C THR A 79 -6.49 -0.91 3.37
N SER A 80 -7.30 -0.96 4.42
CA SER A 80 -7.11 -1.97 5.47
C SER A 80 -7.27 -3.37 4.89
N GLY A 81 -6.44 -4.33 5.31
CA GLY A 81 -6.50 -5.69 4.80
C GLY A 81 -7.87 -6.34 4.94
N SER A 82 -8.58 -6.06 6.04
CA SER A 82 -9.93 -6.57 6.28
C SER A 82 -10.99 -6.13 5.26
N VAL A 83 -10.73 -5.08 4.48
CA VAL A 83 -11.66 -4.55 3.45
C VAL A 83 -11.05 -4.54 2.04
N ALA A 84 -9.81 -5.00 1.88
CA ALA A 84 -9.08 -4.97 0.62
C ALA A 84 -9.83 -5.70 -0.50
N MET A 85 -10.30 -6.91 -0.24
CA MET A 85 -11.07 -7.70 -1.20
C MET A 85 -12.34 -6.99 -1.67
N ALA A 86 -13.10 -6.41 -0.74
CA ALA A 86 -14.32 -5.67 -1.05
C ALA A 86 -14.02 -4.37 -1.83
N ALA A 87 -12.93 -3.68 -1.51
CA ALA A 87 -12.52 -2.48 -2.23
C ALA A 87 -12.10 -2.78 -3.68
N LEU A 88 -11.35 -3.85 -3.90
CA LEU A 88 -10.92 -4.29 -5.23
C LEU A 88 -12.12 -4.80 -6.07
N ALA A 89 -13.03 -5.55 -5.46
CA ALA A 89 -14.27 -5.95 -6.12
C ALA A 89 -15.11 -4.72 -6.54
N ALA A 90 -15.19 -3.70 -5.69
CA ALA A 90 -15.87 -2.45 -6.00
C ALA A 90 -15.14 -1.60 -7.05
N ALA A 91 -13.83 -1.73 -7.19
CA ALA A 91 -13.07 -1.12 -8.29
C ALA A 91 -13.36 -1.78 -9.64
N GLY A 92 -13.82 -3.03 -9.62
CA GLY A 92 -14.29 -3.78 -10.79
C GLY A 92 -13.20 -4.64 -11.43
N GLU A 93 -13.43 -5.94 -11.50
CA GLU A 93 -12.47 -6.91 -12.04
C GLU A 93 -12.07 -6.55 -13.49
N ALA A 94 -13.04 -6.23 -14.34
CA ALA A 94 -12.78 -5.86 -15.73
C ALA A 94 -11.96 -4.55 -15.85
N ALA A 95 -12.19 -3.60 -14.95
CA ALA A 95 -11.44 -2.35 -14.94
C ALA A 95 -9.99 -2.53 -14.46
N LEU A 96 -9.74 -3.53 -13.62
CA LEU A 96 -8.41 -3.85 -13.08
C LEU A 96 -7.63 -4.83 -13.98
N ALA A 97 -8.29 -5.57 -14.86
CA ALA A 97 -7.68 -6.60 -15.69
C ALA A 97 -6.48 -6.06 -16.49
N GLY A 98 -5.36 -6.80 -16.47
CA GLY A 98 -4.11 -6.46 -17.13
C GLY A 98 -3.32 -5.32 -16.47
N LYS A 99 -3.83 -4.68 -15.43
CA LYS A 99 -3.12 -3.60 -14.72
C LYS A 99 -2.19 -4.13 -13.65
N VAL A 100 -1.16 -3.37 -13.36
CA VAL A 100 -0.32 -3.58 -12.19
C VAL A 100 -1.07 -3.09 -10.95
N LEU A 101 -1.17 -3.96 -9.96
CA LEU A 101 -1.70 -3.65 -8.64
C LEU A 101 -0.56 -3.79 -7.61
N ILE A 102 -0.08 -2.68 -7.07
CA ILE A 102 0.85 -2.71 -5.94
C ILE A 102 0.04 -2.78 -4.66
N ASP A 103 0.11 -3.90 -3.96
CA ASP A 103 -0.58 -4.11 -2.69
C ASP A 103 0.33 -3.81 -1.51
N VAL A 104 0.01 -2.73 -0.77
CA VAL A 104 0.76 -2.33 0.44
C VAL A 104 0.00 -2.68 1.73
N SER A 105 -1.15 -3.36 1.62
CA SER A 105 -1.99 -3.69 2.76
C SER A 105 -1.43 -4.85 3.58
N ASN A 106 -1.91 -4.99 4.82
CA ASN A 106 -1.60 -6.12 5.69
C ASN A 106 -2.88 -6.69 6.30
N PRO A 107 -2.98 -8.01 6.48
CA PRO A 107 -4.17 -8.68 7.01
C PRO A 107 -4.25 -8.57 8.54
N LEU A 108 -4.23 -7.33 9.07
CA LEU A 108 -4.30 -7.08 10.50
C LEU A 108 -5.73 -7.27 11.01
N ASP A 109 -5.87 -8.16 11.99
CA ASP A 109 -7.11 -8.41 12.71
C ASP A 109 -7.05 -7.81 14.12
N PHE A 110 -7.89 -6.81 14.35
CA PHE A 110 -8.02 -6.08 15.61
C PHE A 110 -9.16 -6.63 16.51
N SER A 111 -9.80 -7.73 16.14
CA SER A 111 -10.94 -8.29 16.87
C SER A 111 -10.62 -8.64 18.32
N ARG A 112 -9.34 -8.91 18.62
CA ARG A 112 -8.81 -9.19 19.95
C ARG A 112 -8.08 -8.01 20.61
N GLY A 113 -8.14 -6.81 20.00
CA GLY A 113 -7.49 -5.60 20.48
C GLY A 113 -6.05 -5.41 19.98
N MET A 114 -5.22 -4.76 20.78
CA MET A 114 -3.82 -4.44 20.46
C MET A 114 -2.89 -5.32 21.30
N PRO A 115 -1.80 -5.85 20.71
CA PRO A 115 -1.45 -5.83 19.30
C PRO A 115 -2.38 -6.71 18.46
N PRO A 116 -2.65 -6.35 17.19
CA PRO A 116 -3.48 -7.15 16.31
C PRO A 116 -2.82 -8.50 15.98
N THR A 117 -3.64 -9.46 15.59
CA THR A 117 -3.20 -10.72 14.97
C THR A 117 -3.23 -10.59 13.44
N LEU A 118 -2.90 -11.65 12.71
CA LEU A 118 -2.99 -11.72 11.25
C LEU A 118 -4.07 -12.74 10.86
N ASP A 119 -4.88 -12.40 9.87
CA ASP A 119 -5.84 -13.30 9.22
C ASP A 119 -6.03 -12.88 7.74
N PRO A 120 -5.54 -13.69 6.76
CA PRO A 120 -4.87 -14.99 6.88
C PRO A 120 -3.44 -14.90 7.42
N VAL A 121 -2.88 -16.06 7.78
CA VAL A 121 -1.50 -16.20 8.26
C VAL A 121 -0.91 -17.58 7.93
N ASN A 122 0.41 -17.67 7.79
CA ASN A 122 1.21 -18.89 7.68
C ASN A 122 1.02 -19.67 6.36
N THR A 123 -0.13 -20.30 6.15
CA THR A 123 -0.41 -21.14 4.96
C THR A 123 -1.04 -20.40 3.80
N ASP A 124 -1.39 -19.13 4.02
CA ASP A 124 -1.98 -18.22 3.04
C ASP A 124 -1.60 -16.77 3.36
N SER A 125 -1.83 -15.85 2.44
CA SER A 125 -1.62 -14.41 2.59
C SER A 125 -2.73 -13.62 1.90
N LEU A 126 -2.89 -12.37 2.30
CA LEU A 126 -3.80 -11.44 1.61
C LEU A 126 -3.38 -11.24 0.15
N GLY A 127 -2.06 -11.13 -0.11
CA GLY A 127 -1.54 -11.02 -1.47
C GLY A 127 -1.95 -12.19 -2.36
N GLU A 128 -1.87 -13.43 -1.85
CA GLU A 128 -2.33 -14.63 -2.58
C GLU A 128 -3.84 -14.64 -2.77
N GLN A 129 -4.62 -14.24 -1.76
CA GLN A 129 -6.07 -14.14 -1.88
C GLN A 129 -6.49 -13.15 -2.96
N ILE A 130 -5.84 -11.98 -3.00
CA ILE A 130 -6.09 -10.98 -4.05
C ILE A 130 -5.74 -11.56 -5.42
N GLN A 131 -4.58 -12.18 -5.60
CA GLN A 131 -4.18 -12.74 -6.90
C GLN A 131 -5.12 -13.86 -7.36
N ARG A 132 -5.61 -14.72 -6.45
CA ARG A 132 -6.57 -15.78 -6.79
C ARG A 132 -7.93 -15.24 -7.18
N ALA A 133 -8.40 -14.19 -6.48
CA ALA A 133 -9.70 -13.58 -6.75
C ALA A 133 -9.70 -12.73 -8.02
N PHE A 134 -8.57 -12.17 -8.39
CA PHE A 134 -8.40 -11.29 -9.56
C PHE A 134 -7.29 -11.83 -10.47
N PRO A 135 -7.48 -12.99 -11.15
CA PRO A 135 -6.40 -13.68 -11.87
C PRO A 135 -5.85 -12.89 -13.07
N ALA A 136 -6.64 -11.98 -13.64
CA ALA A 136 -6.20 -11.10 -14.72
C ALA A 136 -5.46 -9.84 -14.25
N VAL A 137 -5.38 -9.60 -12.94
CA VAL A 137 -4.64 -8.48 -12.35
C VAL A 137 -3.21 -8.93 -12.07
N ARG A 138 -2.24 -8.08 -12.36
CA ARG A 138 -0.82 -8.35 -12.09
C ARG A 138 -0.46 -7.81 -10.71
N VAL A 139 -0.61 -8.66 -9.69
CA VAL A 139 -0.42 -8.27 -8.28
C VAL A 139 1.06 -8.28 -7.91
N VAL A 140 1.51 -7.20 -7.29
CA VAL A 140 2.83 -7.09 -6.67
C VAL A 140 2.64 -6.67 -5.22
N LYS A 141 3.04 -7.51 -4.28
CA LYS A 141 3.12 -7.18 -2.86
C LYS A 141 4.40 -6.43 -2.60
N ALA A 142 4.34 -5.23 -2.05
CA ALA A 142 5.53 -4.44 -1.71
C ALA A 142 5.22 -3.37 -0.66
N LEU A 143 6.27 -2.81 -0.04
CA LEU A 143 6.20 -1.71 0.92
C LEU A 143 5.45 -2.01 2.23
N ASN A 144 4.80 -3.13 2.36
CA ASN A 144 3.93 -3.49 3.48
C ASN A 144 4.68 -3.74 4.82
N THR A 145 6.02 -3.74 4.81
CA THR A 145 6.86 -4.07 5.98
C THR A 145 7.40 -2.85 6.73
N MET A 146 6.92 -1.63 6.41
CA MET A 146 7.45 -0.39 6.96
C MET A 146 6.37 0.68 7.16
N ASN A 147 6.70 1.74 7.89
CA ASN A 147 5.85 2.92 8.04
C ASN A 147 5.68 3.65 6.71
N CYS A 148 4.50 4.23 6.48
CA CYS A 148 4.18 4.92 5.22
C CYS A 148 5.09 6.13 4.93
N GLN A 149 5.61 6.79 5.95
CA GLN A 149 6.57 7.89 5.76
C GLN A 149 7.92 7.35 5.23
N VAL A 150 8.35 6.19 5.72
CA VAL A 150 9.56 5.51 5.21
C VAL A 150 9.37 5.00 3.79
N MET A 151 8.14 4.52 3.44
CA MET A 151 7.84 4.09 2.06
C MET A 151 8.19 5.17 1.04
N VAL A 152 7.85 6.42 1.32
CA VAL A 152 7.95 7.56 0.40
C VAL A 152 9.20 8.42 0.60
N GLU A 153 9.89 8.25 1.72
CA GLU A 153 11.09 9.00 2.09
C GLU A 153 12.07 8.09 2.83
N PRO A 154 12.79 7.19 2.11
CA PRO A 154 13.68 6.22 2.73
C PRO A 154 14.79 6.87 3.58
N GLY A 155 15.24 8.07 3.23
CA GLY A 155 16.24 8.82 3.99
C GLY A 155 15.87 9.16 5.44
N ARG A 156 14.62 8.91 5.87
CA ARG A 156 14.20 9.02 7.28
C ARG A 156 14.89 7.99 8.17
N VAL A 157 15.27 6.86 7.60
CA VAL A 157 16.03 5.80 8.29
C VAL A 157 17.48 5.86 7.83
N PRO A 158 18.43 6.16 8.70
CA PRO A 158 19.85 6.20 8.32
C PRO A 158 20.40 4.81 8.03
N GLY A 159 21.38 4.74 7.14
CA GLY A 159 22.04 3.50 6.76
C GLY A 159 21.29 2.72 5.67
N GLU A 160 21.76 1.49 5.43
CA GLU A 160 21.17 0.60 4.42
C GLU A 160 19.97 -0.13 4.98
N HIS A 161 18.90 -0.18 4.20
CA HIS A 161 17.70 -0.95 4.52
C HIS A 161 16.93 -1.31 3.24
N ASN A 162 16.04 -2.31 3.31
CA ASN A 162 15.51 -2.98 2.14
C ASN A 162 14.00 -2.80 1.98
N VAL A 163 13.55 -2.86 0.72
CA VAL A 163 12.17 -3.11 0.32
C VAL A 163 12.06 -4.53 -0.20
N PHE A 164 11.16 -5.31 0.35
CA PHE A 164 10.81 -6.62 -0.18
C PHE A 164 9.67 -6.47 -1.17
N LEU A 165 9.75 -7.19 -2.30
CA LEU A 165 8.66 -7.28 -3.25
C LEU A 165 8.49 -8.72 -3.74
N CYS A 166 7.27 -9.09 -4.14
CA CYS A 166 6.97 -10.37 -4.76
C CYS A 166 5.72 -10.27 -5.64
N GLY A 167 5.63 -11.18 -6.62
CA GLY A 167 4.51 -11.21 -7.56
C GLY A 167 4.76 -12.19 -8.68
N ASN A 168 3.71 -12.64 -9.37
CA ASN A 168 3.80 -13.68 -10.38
C ASN A 168 4.26 -13.15 -11.76
N ASP A 169 4.22 -11.85 -12.00
CA ASP A 169 4.50 -11.22 -13.29
C ASP A 169 5.77 -10.36 -13.17
N GLU A 170 6.84 -10.76 -13.90
CA GLU A 170 8.12 -10.06 -13.87
C GLU A 170 8.03 -8.61 -14.33
N SER A 171 7.21 -8.33 -15.36
CA SER A 171 7.05 -6.97 -15.87
C SER A 171 6.32 -6.07 -14.87
N ALA A 172 5.40 -6.63 -14.10
CA ALA A 172 4.73 -5.91 -13.02
C ALA A 172 5.66 -5.63 -11.85
N LYS A 173 6.51 -6.60 -11.46
CA LYS A 173 7.53 -6.40 -10.43
C LYS A 173 8.52 -5.31 -10.84
N GLN A 174 8.96 -5.32 -12.10
CA GLN A 174 9.83 -4.27 -12.63
C GLN A 174 9.15 -2.90 -12.60
N ALA A 175 7.90 -2.78 -13.05
CA ALA A 175 7.15 -1.52 -13.00
C ALA A 175 6.95 -1.00 -11.57
N ALA A 176 6.72 -1.91 -10.61
CA ALA A 176 6.63 -1.58 -9.20
C ALA A 176 7.99 -1.11 -8.66
N ALA A 177 9.09 -1.79 -9.01
CA ALA A 177 10.43 -1.41 -8.60
C ALA A 177 10.85 -0.03 -9.14
N GLU A 178 10.53 0.28 -10.41
CA GLU A 178 10.77 1.60 -11.01
C GLU A 178 9.99 2.69 -10.27
N LEU A 179 8.71 2.46 -9.96
CA LEU A 179 7.89 3.42 -9.22
C LEU A 179 8.44 3.63 -7.81
N ILE A 180 8.80 2.56 -7.09
CA ILE A 180 9.38 2.62 -5.73
C ILE A 180 10.73 3.34 -5.78
N GLY A 181 11.58 3.05 -6.77
CA GLY A 181 12.84 3.76 -6.99
C GLY A 181 12.66 5.27 -7.13
N SER A 182 11.56 5.71 -7.79
CA SER A 182 11.24 7.15 -7.93
C SER A 182 10.93 7.84 -6.58
N PHE A 183 10.63 7.07 -5.53
CA PHE A 183 10.44 7.61 -4.17
C PHE A 183 11.76 7.98 -3.49
N GLY A 184 12.89 7.56 -4.07
CA GLY A 184 14.24 7.82 -3.55
C GLY A 184 14.92 6.59 -2.96
N TRP A 185 14.36 5.40 -3.16
CA TRP A 185 15.00 4.15 -2.75
C TRP A 185 16.26 3.90 -3.59
N PRO A 186 17.43 3.62 -2.93
CA PRO A 186 18.66 3.35 -3.66
C PRO A 186 18.56 2.12 -4.56
N ALA A 187 19.32 2.13 -5.66
CA ALA A 187 19.49 0.93 -6.47
C ALA A 187 20.08 -0.20 -5.59
N GLY A 188 19.52 -1.40 -5.70
CA GLY A 188 19.94 -2.56 -4.89
C GLY A 188 19.28 -2.68 -3.51
N SER A 189 18.49 -1.68 -3.08
CA SER A 189 17.72 -1.81 -1.83
C SER A 189 16.46 -2.69 -1.97
N LEU A 190 16.04 -2.99 -3.20
CA LEU A 190 14.87 -3.82 -3.47
C LEU A 190 15.29 -5.28 -3.59
N ILE A 191 14.67 -6.14 -2.78
CA ILE A 191 14.89 -7.60 -2.80
C ILE A 191 13.64 -8.26 -3.36
N ASP A 192 13.78 -8.89 -4.54
CA ASP A 192 12.73 -9.70 -5.15
C ASP A 192 12.68 -11.08 -4.49
N LEU A 193 11.56 -11.41 -3.87
CA LEU A 193 11.32 -12.67 -3.17
C LEU A 193 10.65 -13.74 -4.07
N GLY A 194 10.50 -13.46 -5.37
CA GLY A 194 9.89 -14.38 -6.34
C GLY A 194 8.38 -14.20 -6.47
N ASP A 195 7.63 -15.29 -6.45
CA ASP A 195 6.20 -15.30 -6.70
C ASP A 195 5.37 -14.76 -5.51
N ILE A 196 4.05 -14.59 -5.74
CA ILE A 196 3.13 -13.97 -4.76
C ILE A 196 3.02 -14.77 -3.46
N SER A 197 3.37 -16.05 -3.42
CA SER A 197 3.35 -16.83 -2.18
C SER A 197 4.32 -16.30 -1.12
N SER A 198 5.35 -15.58 -1.54
CA SER A 198 6.30 -14.89 -0.66
C SER A 198 5.67 -13.74 0.14
N ALA A 199 4.46 -13.30 -0.24
CA ALA A 199 3.67 -12.35 0.56
C ALA A 199 3.40 -12.86 1.98
N ARG A 200 3.34 -14.20 2.18
CA ARG A 200 3.24 -14.80 3.53
C ARG A 200 4.35 -14.30 4.45
N GLY A 201 5.60 -14.32 3.96
CA GLY A 201 6.75 -13.87 4.72
C GLY A 201 6.69 -12.38 5.05
N THR A 202 6.38 -11.53 4.07
CA THR A 202 6.36 -10.07 4.27
C THR A 202 5.18 -9.64 5.17
N GLU A 203 4.02 -10.27 5.07
CA GLU A 203 2.88 -10.01 5.96
C GLU A 203 3.18 -10.48 7.39
N MET A 204 3.83 -11.63 7.58
CA MET A 204 4.23 -12.14 8.90
C MET A 204 5.33 -11.32 9.59
N LEU A 205 5.99 -10.37 8.91
CA LEU A 205 6.87 -9.41 9.59
C LEU A 205 6.10 -8.39 10.44
N MET A 206 4.81 -8.18 10.19
CA MET A 206 4.03 -7.16 10.89
C MET A 206 3.94 -7.33 12.40
N PRO A 207 3.78 -8.54 12.97
CA PRO A 207 3.83 -8.73 14.42
C PRO A 207 5.16 -8.29 15.03
N LEU A 208 6.29 -8.57 14.38
CA LEU A 208 7.61 -8.10 14.81
C LEU A 208 7.72 -6.58 14.67
N TRP A 209 7.28 -6.02 13.54
CA TRP A 209 7.31 -4.58 13.29
C TRP A 209 6.56 -3.80 14.38
N LEU A 210 5.35 -4.26 14.76
CA LEU A 210 4.55 -3.64 15.82
C LEU A 210 5.25 -3.69 17.19
N ARG A 211 5.96 -4.80 17.50
CA ARG A 211 6.74 -4.92 18.74
C ARG A 211 7.93 -3.98 18.74
N LEU A 212 8.64 -3.86 17.61
CA LEU A 212 9.75 -2.94 17.46
C LEU A 212 9.29 -1.48 17.58
N MET A 213 8.17 -1.11 16.96
CA MET A 213 7.58 0.22 17.10
C MET A 213 7.30 0.56 18.56
N GLY A 214 6.73 -0.38 19.33
CA GLY A 214 6.49 -0.19 20.76
C GLY A 214 7.78 -0.08 21.58
N ALA A 215 8.80 -0.87 21.26
CA ALA A 215 10.06 -0.89 21.99
C ALA A 215 10.93 0.34 21.70
N LEU A 216 10.93 0.82 20.44
CA LEU A 216 11.69 1.98 20.01
C LEU A 216 10.97 3.31 20.30
N GLY A 217 9.66 3.30 20.49
CA GLY A 217 8.85 4.49 20.71
C GLY A 217 8.60 5.35 19.45
N HIS A 218 8.99 4.86 18.28
CA HIS A 218 8.78 5.53 16.98
C HIS A 218 8.65 4.51 15.86
N ALA A 219 8.23 4.95 14.67
CA ALA A 219 8.02 4.12 13.49
C ALA A 219 9.06 4.37 12.36
N ASP A 220 10.04 5.23 12.59
CA ASP A 220 11.12 5.54 11.65
C ASP A 220 12.25 4.51 11.80
N PHE A 221 11.98 3.28 11.37
CA PHE A 221 12.92 2.16 11.25
C PHE A 221 12.49 1.24 10.11
N ASN A 222 13.43 0.41 9.63
CA ASN A 222 13.15 -0.60 8.62
C ASN A 222 14.11 -1.79 8.78
N PHE A 223 13.85 -2.84 8.01
CA PHE A 223 14.69 -4.04 8.00
C PHE A 223 15.85 -3.90 7.02
N HIS A 224 17.00 -4.40 7.41
CA HIS A 224 18.17 -4.56 6.55
C HIS A 224 18.60 -6.02 6.53
N VAL A 225 18.88 -6.53 5.33
CA VAL A 225 19.39 -7.88 5.09
C VAL A 225 20.77 -7.74 4.45
N PRO A 226 21.86 -7.82 5.25
CA PRO A 226 23.20 -7.87 4.67
C PRO A 226 23.35 -9.09 3.78
N HIS A 227 23.80 -8.90 2.54
CA HIS A 227 24.07 -9.98 1.60
C HIS A 227 25.24 -9.61 0.69
N SER A 228 25.93 -10.64 0.18
CA SER A 228 27.06 -10.53 -0.75
C SER A 228 26.60 -10.53 -2.20
#